data_4f844406cba00e45fd8e2ecb6281eb9d
#
_entry.id   4f844406cba00e45fd8e2ecb6281eb9d
#
_cell.length_a   1.000
_cell.length_b   1.000
_cell.length_c   1.000
_cell.angle_alpha   90.00
_cell.angle_beta   90.00
_cell.angle_gamma   90.00
#
_symmetry.space_group_name_H-M   'P 1'
#
loop_
_entity.id
_entity.type
_entity.pdbx_description
1 polymer ?
#
loop_
_entity_poly.entity_id
_entity_poly.type
_entity_poly.pdbx_seq_one_letter_code
_entity_poly.pdbx_strand_id
1 'polypeptide(L)'
;PDREAAFSALEKVNALHLANKKYTSLSGGQRQLVLIARAICLSAKIFIMDEPAANLDYANHQLLMNVISGLARQGYCIIMSTHSPEHPFSVGTKVLLMKTGKVVGFGTPKEVITSETLQSVYDIEMDVITAHDRYGCERTICLPVNNS
;
A
#
# COMPACT_ATOMS: atom_id res chain seq x y z
N PRO A 1 18.06 15.71 13.90
CA PRO A 1 17.46 16.13 12.64
C PRO A 1 16.99 17.58 12.78
N ASP A 2 17.31 18.39 11.79
CA ASP A 2 16.91 19.76 11.72
C ASP A 2 15.38 19.87 11.67
N ARG A 3 14.82 20.87 12.32
CA ARG A 3 13.37 21.12 12.35
C ARG A 3 12.80 21.30 10.94
N GLU A 4 13.55 21.97 10.07
CA GLU A 4 13.18 22.15 8.65
C GLU A 4 13.10 20.84 7.90
N ALA A 5 14.05 19.92 8.10
CA ALA A 5 14.01 18.59 7.50
C ALA A 5 12.79 17.78 7.96
N ALA A 6 12.40 17.89 9.24
CA ALA A 6 11.21 17.24 9.76
C ALA A 6 9.92 17.81 9.14
N PHE A 7 9.81 19.13 9.00
CA PHE A 7 8.67 19.77 8.34
C PHE A 7 8.57 19.38 6.87
N SER A 8 9.69 19.42 6.12
CA SER A 8 9.75 18.99 4.72
C SER A 8 9.35 17.51 4.55
N ALA A 9 9.78 16.64 5.47
CA ALA A 9 9.40 15.23 5.44
C ALA A 9 7.89 15.02 5.71
N LEU A 10 7.31 15.76 6.65
CA LEU A 10 5.88 15.73 6.91
C LEU A 10 5.05 16.24 5.73
N GLU A 11 5.53 17.28 5.05
CA GLU A 11 4.88 17.82 3.85
C GLU A 11 4.82 16.78 2.72
N LYS A 12 5.91 16.03 2.49
CA LYS A 12 5.97 14.96 1.47
C LYS A 12 4.93 13.87 1.66
N VAL A 13 4.47 13.66 2.89
CA VAL A 13 3.44 12.65 3.22
C VAL A 13 2.07 13.28 3.53
N ASN A 14 1.87 14.57 3.19
CA ASN A 14 0.65 15.33 3.46
C ASN A 14 0.26 15.37 4.95
N ALA A 15 1.24 15.30 5.85
CA ALA A 15 1.03 15.24 7.30
C ALA A 15 1.55 16.47 8.08
N LEU A 16 1.81 17.59 7.39
CA LEU A 16 2.33 18.82 8.02
C LEU A 16 1.42 19.35 9.14
N HIS A 17 0.10 19.19 9.00
CA HIS A 17 -0.90 19.56 10.01
C HIS A 17 -0.76 18.78 11.33
N LEU A 18 0.05 17.72 11.38
CA LEU A 18 0.33 16.92 12.57
C LEU A 18 1.57 17.39 13.33
N ALA A 19 2.36 18.31 12.79
CA ALA A 19 3.68 18.69 13.30
C ALA A 19 3.70 19.11 14.79
N ASN A 20 2.62 19.71 15.27
CA ASN A 20 2.50 20.17 16.66
C ASN A 20 1.62 19.27 17.54
N LYS A 21 1.15 18.10 17.01
CA LYS A 21 0.36 17.15 17.79
C LYS A 21 1.25 16.19 18.56
N LYS A 22 0.80 15.74 19.71
CA LYS A 22 1.46 14.67 20.46
C LYS A 22 1.26 13.35 19.71
N TYR A 23 2.32 12.55 19.53
CA TYR A 23 2.27 11.26 18.84
C TYR A 23 1.22 10.31 19.42
N THR A 24 1.03 10.35 20.75
CA THR A 24 0.04 9.53 21.47
C THR A 24 -1.42 9.89 21.14
N SER A 25 -1.67 11.09 20.66
CA SER A 25 -3.02 11.56 20.28
C SER A 25 -3.37 11.31 18.81
N LEU A 26 -2.43 10.73 18.02
CA LEU A 26 -2.63 10.47 16.61
C LEU A 26 -3.43 9.18 16.39
N SER A 27 -4.28 9.18 15.36
CA SER A 27 -4.91 7.94 14.86
C SER A 27 -3.87 6.97 14.28
N GLY A 28 -4.25 5.70 14.07
CA GLY A 28 -3.37 4.69 13.47
C GLY A 28 -2.77 5.14 12.13
N GLY A 29 -3.60 5.64 11.22
CA GLY A 29 -3.16 6.15 9.92
C GLY A 29 -2.24 7.37 10.04
N GLN A 30 -2.55 8.30 10.94
CA GLN A 30 -1.69 9.45 11.21
C GLN A 30 -0.32 9.04 11.76
N ARG A 31 -0.27 8.05 12.65
CA ARG A 31 1.01 7.49 13.14
C ARG A 31 1.82 6.88 12.00
N GLN A 32 1.17 6.15 11.10
CA GLN A 32 1.85 5.55 9.95
C GLN A 32 2.49 6.61 9.05
N LEU A 33 1.78 7.71 8.75
CA LEU A 33 2.35 8.83 7.98
C LEU A 33 3.55 9.47 8.69
N VAL A 34 3.48 9.64 10.01
CA VAL A 34 4.60 10.19 10.80
C VAL A 34 5.81 9.24 10.80
N LEU A 35 5.61 7.92 10.84
CA LEU A 35 6.70 6.94 10.73
C LEU A 35 7.38 7.01 9.36
N ILE A 36 6.62 7.14 8.28
CA ILE A 36 7.17 7.34 6.92
C ILE A 36 7.94 8.66 6.84
N ALA A 37 7.37 9.77 7.34
CA ALA A 37 8.05 11.05 7.38
C ALA A 37 9.36 10.99 8.17
N ARG A 38 9.38 10.30 9.30
CA ARG A 38 10.61 10.06 10.08
C ARG A 38 11.69 9.34 9.26
N ALA A 39 11.32 8.31 8.51
CA ALA A 39 12.26 7.59 7.67
C ALA A 39 12.79 8.49 6.52
N ILE A 40 11.96 9.33 5.92
CA ILE A 40 12.37 10.33 4.92
C ILE A 40 13.36 11.32 5.54
N CYS A 41 13.07 11.82 6.74
CA CYS A 41 13.94 12.76 7.47
C CYS A 41 15.32 12.15 7.76
N LEU A 42 15.41 10.83 7.91
CA LEU A 42 16.66 10.08 8.06
C LEU A 42 17.31 9.70 6.72
N SER A 43 16.85 10.29 5.63
CA SER A 43 17.36 10.06 4.27
C SER A 43 17.23 8.62 3.77
N ALA A 44 16.26 7.87 4.29
CA ALA A 44 15.98 6.54 3.79
C ALA A 44 15.60 6.59 2.30
N LYS A 45 16.14 5.67 1.52
CA LYS A 45 15.82 5.49 0.09
C LYS A 45 14.97 4.22 -0.15
N ILE A 46 14.99 3.31 0.80
CA ILE A 46 14.28 2.03 0.75
C ILE A 46 13.38 1.95 1.98
N PHE A 47 12.11 1.67 1.75
CA PHE A 47 11.11 1.44 2.79
C PHE A 47 10.70 -0.02 2.76
N ILE A 48 10.77 -0.68 3.91
CA ILE A 48 10.23 -2.01 4.11
C ILE A 48 9.08 -1.88 5.10
N MET A 49 7.88 -2.22 4.68
CA MET A 49 6.66 -2.04 5.45
C MET A 49 5.90 -3.37 5.54
N ASP A 50 5.58 -3.77 6.75
CA ASP A 50 4.76 -4.96 6.99
C ASP A 50 3.32 -4.53 7.23
N GLU A 51 2.43 -4.94 6.34
CA GLU A 51 1.00 -4.63 6.34
C GLU A 51 0.65 -3.17 6.74
N PRO A 52 1.21 -2.15 6.06
CA PRO A 52 1.13 -0.77 6.52
C PRO A 52 -0.29 -0.20 6.55
N ALA A 53 -1.22 -0.83 5.86
CA ALA A 53 -2.63 -0.43 5.79
C ALA A 53 -3.55 -1.26 6.71
N ALA A 54 -3.02 -2.23 7.46
CA ALA A 54 -3.82 -3.03 8.37
C ALA A 54 -4.47 -2.15 9.45
N ASN A 55 -5.72 -2.44 9.77
CA ASN A 55 -6.50 -1.72 10.78
C ASN A 55 -6.73 -0.22 10.49
N LEU A 56 -6.57 0.23 9.27
CA LEU A 56 -6.97 1.57 8.85
C LEU A 56 -8.42 1.56 8.33
N ASP A 57 -9.16 2.62 8.64
CA ASP A 57 -10.41 2.89 7.94
C ASP A 57 -10.15 3.19 6.46
N TYR A 58 -11.20 3.14 5.65
CA TYR A 58 -11.10 3.28 4.20
C TYR A 58 -10.44 4.59 3.76
N ALA A 59 -10.73 5.71 4.44
CA ALA A 59 -10.18 7.03 4.09
C ALA A 59 -8.67 7.10 4.38
N ASN A 60 -8.25 6.64 5.56
CA ASN A 60 -6.83 6.57 5.95
C ASN A 60 -6.06 5.55 5.09
N HIS A 61 -6.69 4.43 4.74
CA HIS A 61 -6.12 3.46 3.81
C HIS A 61 -5.81 4.12 2.44
N GLN A 62 -6.79 4.80 1.82
CA GLN A 62 -6.59 5.47 0.54
C GLN A 62 -5.53 6.57 0.62
N LEU A 63 -5.53 7.34 1.71
CA LEU A 63 -4.50 8.35 1.94
C LEU A 63 -3.10 7.73 1.97
N LEU A 64 -2.92 6.63 2.70
CA LEU A 64 -1.64 5.91 2.76
C LEU A 64 -1.21 5.38 1.39
N MET A 65 -2.12 4.74 0.63
CA MET A 65 -1.81 4.24 -0.71
C MET A 65 -1.40 5.38 -1.65
N ASN A 66 -2.05 6.54 -1.59
CA ASN A 66 -1.68 7.71 -2.37
C ASN A 66 -0.28 8.23 -1.99
N VAL A 67 0.07 8.26 -0.71
CA VAL A 67 1.41 8.63 -0.22
C VAL A 67 2.46 7.65 -0.72
N ILE A 68 2.23 6.34 -0.60
CA ILE A 68 3.12 5.28 -1.09
C ILE A 68 3.36 5.45 -2.60
N SER A 69 2.30 5.59 -3.40
CA SER A 69 2.39 5.83 -4.83
C SER A 69 3.17 7.12 -5.16
N GLY A 70 2.93 8.18 -4.41
CA GLY A 70 3.65 9.46 -4.56
C GLY A 70 5.14 9.33 -4.29
N LEU A 71 5.53 8.61 -3.26
CA LEU A 71 6.93 8.34 -2.91
C LEU A 71 7.61 7.46 -3.98
N ALA A 72 6.95 6.43 -4.47
CA ALA A 72 7.47 5.59 -5.54
C ALA A 72 7.77 6.41 -6.81
N ARG A 73 6.87 7.34 -7.19
CA ARG A 73 7.11 8.27 -8.31
C ARG A 73 8.28 9.24 -8.07
N GLN A 74 8.61 9.54 -6.82
CA GLN A 74 9.78 10.36 -6.44
C GLN A 74 11.09 9.54 -6.41
N GLY A 75 11.06 8.26 -6.78
CA GLY A 75 12.23 7.40 -6.86
C GLY A 75 12.60 6.66 -5.56
N TYR A 76 11.71 6.65 -4.57
CA TYR A 76 11.88 5.78 -3.39
C TYR A 76 11.57 4.33 -3.75
N CYS A 77 12.40 3.40 -3.26
CA CYS A 77 12.12 1.96 -3.35
C CYS A 77 11.22 1.54 -2.20
N ILE A 78 10.08 0.94 -2.50
CA ILE A 78 9.11 0.52 -1.48
C ILE A 78 8.85 -0.97 -1.63
N ILE A 79 9.06 -1.71 -0.54
CA ILE A 79 8.73 -3.12 -0.40
C ILE A 79 7.68 -3.18 0.71
N MET A 80 6.49 -3.72 0.40
CA MET A 80 5.44 -3.86 1.41
C MET A 80 4.79 -5.23 1.34
N SER A 81 4.49 -5.82 2.49
CA SER A 81 3.60 -6.97 2.58
C SER A 81 2.14 -6.50 2.59
N THR A 82 1.26 -7.32 2.06
CA THR A 82 -0.19 -7.10 2.14
C THR A 82 -0.92 -8.43 1.95
N HIS A 83 -2.07 -8.56 2.59
CA HIS A 83 -3.01 -9.65 2.36
C HIS A 83 -4.16 -9.25 1.40
N SER A 84 -4.22 -7.98 0.96
CA SER A 84 -5.22 -7.53 -0.01
C SER A 84 -4.70 -7.73 -1.44
N PRO A 85 -5.34 -8.56 -2.26
CA PRO A 85 -4.91 -8.82 -3.62
C PRO A 85 -5.10 -7.62 -4.57
N GLU A 86 -5.81 -6.59 -4.15
CA GLU A 86 -6.07 -5.38 -4.94
C GLU A 86 -4.98 -4.32 -4.79
N HIS A 87 -4.23 -4.32 -3.67
CA HIS A 87 -3.17 -3.33 -3.44
C HIS A 87 -2.11 -3.31 -4.55
N PRO A 88 -1.63 -4.46 -5.06
CA PRO A 88 -0.68 -4.49 -6.16
C PRO A 88 -1.13 -3.73 -7.41
N PHE A 89 -2.41 -3.77 -7.75
CA PHE A 89 -2.94 -3.04 -8.91
C PHE A 89 -2.97 -1.52 -8.70
N SER A 90 -3.05 -1.09 -7.44
CA SER A 90 -3.10 0.34 -7.10
C SER A 90 -1.72 0.99 -7.03
N VAL A 91 -0.71 0.29 -6.50
CA VAL A 91 0.59 0.90 -6.17
C VAL A 91 1.80 0.03 -6.57
N GLY A 92 1.59 -1.26 -6.89
CA GLY A 92 2.67 -2.20 -7.16
C GLY A 92 3.20 -2.11 -8.59
N THR A 93 4.51 -2.16 -8.76
CA THR A 93 5.17 -2.36 -10.07
C THR A 93 5.54 -3.82 -10.27
N LYS A 94 5.88 -4.52 -9.18
CA LYS A 94 6.17 -5.95 -9.14
C LYS A 94 5.49 -6.57 -7.92
N VAL A 95 5.12 -7.83 -8.07
CA VAL A 95 4.48 -8.64 -7.04
C VAL A 95 5.29 -9.91 -6.83
N LEU A 96 5.53 -10.23 -5.59
CA LEU A 96 5.99 -11.55 -5.14
C LEU A 96 4.82 -12.21 -4.40
N LEU A 97 4.19 -13.20 -5.03
CA LEU A 97 3.09 -13.95 -4.43
C LEU A 97 3.64 -15.15 -3.67
N MET A 98 3.23 -15.32 -2.42
CA MET A 98 3.75 -16.37 -1.54
C MET A 98 2.60 -17.15 -0.88
N LYS A 99 2.79 -18.45 -0.72
CA LYS A 99 1.94 -19.34 0.10
C LYS A 99 2.84 -20.23 0.97
N THR A 100 2.60 -20.29 2.25
CA THR A 100 3.32 -21.17 3.20
C THR A 100 4.86 -21.14 3.05
N GLY A 101 5.42 -19.92 2.92
CA GLY A 101 6.87 -19.72 2.78
C GLY A 101 7.46 -20.03 1.40
N LYS A 102 6.64 -20.40 0.42
CA LYS A 102 7.08 -20.67 -0.96
C LYS A 102 6.61 -19.58 -1.90
N VAL A 103 7.44 -19.24 -2.89
CA VAL A 103 7.08 -18.32 -3.97
C VAL A 103 6.15 -19.05 -4.94
N VAL A 104 4.97 -18.48 -5.17
CA VAL A 104 3.97 -18.96 -6.13
C VAL A 104 4.11 -18.24 -7.47
N GLY A 105 4.45 -16.92 -7.42
CA GLY A 105 4.62 -16.13 -8.63
C GLY A 105 5.45 -14.86 -8.36
N PHE A 106 6.11 -14.37 -9.42
CA PHE A 106 6.82 -13.10 -9.41
C PHE A 106 6.69 -12.43 -10.78
N GLY A 107 6.24 -11.18 -10.80
CA GLY A 107 6.02 -10.44 -12.05
C GLY A 107 5.27 -9.14 -11.83
N THR A 108 4.65 -8.62 -12.87
CA THR A 108 3.70 -7.49 -12.75
C THR A 108 2.40 -7.93 -12.06
N PRO A 109 1.61 -7.01 -11.50
CA PRO A 109 0.32 -7.37 -10.90
C PRO A 109 -0.57 -8.18 -11.85
N LYS A 110 -0.70 -7.77 -13.11
CA LYS A 110 -1.54 -8.46 -14.10
C LYS A 110 -1.04 -9.87 -14.47
N GLU A 111 0.28 -10.10 -14.40
CA GLU A 111 0.87 -11.43 -14.68
C GLU A 111 0.71 -12.40 -13.51
N VAL A 112 0.74 -11.86 -12.26
CA VAL A 112 0.82 -12.70 -11.06
C VAL A 112 -0.53 -12.88 -10.39
N ILE A 113 -1.36 -11.84 -10.36
CA ILE A 113 -2.67 -11.85 -9.69
C ILE A 113 -3.73 -12.25 -10.72
N THR A 114 -4.00 -13.56 -10.79
CA THR A 114 -5.05 -14.15 -11.62
C THR A 114 -6.02 -14.94 -10.76
N SER A 115 -7.19 -15.30 -11.29
CA SER A 115 -8.18 -16.13 -10.58
C SER A 115 -7.53 -17.44 -10.11
N GLU A 116 -6.72 -18.09 -10.94
CA GLU A 116 -6.06 -19.37 -10.64
C GLU A 116 -5.03 -19.21 -9.51
N THR A 117 -4.18 -18.15 -9.56
CA THR A 117 -3.17 -17.93 -8.52
C THR A 117 -3.82 -17.54 -7.19
N LEU A 118 -4.87 -16.70 -7.21
CA LEU A 118 -5.61 -16.34 -6.01
C LEU A 118 -6.32 -17.56 -5.41
N GLN A 119 -6.97 -18.40 -6.22
CA GLN A 119 -7.57 -19.65 -5.76
C GLN A 119 -6.51 -20.55 -5.11
N SER A 120 -5.33 -20.66 -5.72
CA SER A 120 -4.24 -21.49 -5.17
C SER A 120 -3.72 -20.97 -3.82
N VAL A 121 -3.76 -19.66 -3.56
CA VAL A 121 -3.24 -19.02 -2.34
C VAL A 121 -4.27 -18.98 -1.24
N TYR A 122 -5.50 -18.58 -1.55
CA TYR A 122 -6.56 -18.37 -0.57
C TYR A 122 -7.45 -19.60 -0.33
N ASP A 123 -7.33 -20.65 -1.17
CA ASP A 123 -8.15 -21.87 -1.15
C ASP A 123 -9.67 -21.58 -1.33
N ILE A 124 -9.99 -20.45 -2.00
CA ILE A 124 -11.35 -20.07 -2.39
C ILE A 124 -11.35 -19.66 -3.85
N GLU A 125 -12.46 -19.88 -4.55
CA GLU A 125 -12.63 -19.40 -5.92
C GLU A 125 -12.78 -17.89 -5.93
N MET A 126 -12.01 -17.20 -6.79
CA MET A 126 -11.98 -15.75 -6.89
C MET A 126 -11.98 -15.29 -8.34
N ASP A 127 -12.76 -14.27 -8.64
CA ASP A 127 -12.73 -13.56 -9.91
C ASP A 127 -11.83 -12.31 -9.83
N VAL A 128 -11.02 -12.12 -10.87
CA VAL A 128 -10.24 -10.89 -11.08
C VAL A 128 -10.90 -10.12 -12.22
N ILE A 129 -11.60 -9.06 -11.87
CA ILE A 129 -12.45 -8.30 -12.80
C ILE A 129 -11.85 -6.93 -13.04
N THR A 130 -11.82 -6.50 -14.29
CA THR A 130 -11.51 -5.12 -14.67
C THR A 130 -12.80 -4.32 -14.81
N ALA A 131 -12.92 -3.26 -14.05
CA ALA A 131 -14.03 -2.31 -14.10
C ALA A 131 -13.53 -0.89 -14.36
N HIS A 132 -14.41 0.01 -14.77
CA HIS A 132 -14.07 1.43 -14.92
C HIS A 132 -14.83 2.24 -13.86
N ASP A 133 -14.10 3.15 -13.21
CA ASP A 133 -14.74 4.09 -12.29
C ASP A 133 -15.52 5.19 -13.05
N ARG A 134 -16.22 6.06 -12.30
CA ARG A 134 -17.03 7.16 -12.90
C ARG A 134 -16.24 8.13 -13.78
N TYR A 135 -14.92 8.11 -13.71
CA TYR A 135 -14.02 8.95 -14.51
C TYR A 135 -13.38 8.18 -15.67
N GLY A 136 -13.79 6.92 -15.90
CA GLY A 136 -13.25 6.05 -16.94
C GLY A 136 -11.89 5.43 -16.62
N CYS A 137 -11.41 5.56 -15.39
CA CYS A 137 -10.15 4.95 -14.97
C CYS A 137 -10.34 3.44 -14.73
N GLU A 138 -9.45 2.62 -15.30
CA GLU A 138 -9.43 1.18 -15.10
C GLU A 138 -9.12 0.84 -13.64
N ARG A 139 -9.92 -0.07 -13.07
CA ARG A 139 -9.77 -0.60 -11.72
C ARG A 139 -9.83 -2.12 -11.76
N THR A 140 -8.92 -2.79 -11.10
CA THR A 140 -8.99 -4.24 -10.93
C THR A 140 -9.53 -4.54 -9.54
N ILE A 141 -10.51 -5.43 -9.49
CA ILE A 141 -11.24 -5.85 -8.30
C ILE A 141 -11.11 -7.37 -8.21
N CYS A 142 -10.85 -7.87 -7.01
CA CYS A 142 -10.78 -9.30 -6.72
C CYS A 142 -11.99 -9.68 -5.85
N LEU A 143 -12.87 -10.51 -6.37
CA LEU A 143 -14.12 -10.88 -5.71
C LEU A 143 -14.16 -12.37 -5.43
N PRO A 144 -14.48 -12.80 -4.19
CA PRO A 144 -14.76 -14.21 -3.94
C PRO A 144 -16.04 -14.63 -4.65
N VAL A 145 -16.00 -15.80 -5.31
CA VAL A 145 -17.18 -16.43 -5.94
C VAL A 145 -17.97 -17.15 -4.85
N ASN A 146 -19.18 -16.67 -4.58
CA ASN A 146 -20.08 -17.35 -3.68
C ASN A 146 -20.92 -18.36 -4.48
N ASN A 147 -20.65 -19.64 -4.34
CA ASN A 147 -21.54 -20.70 -4.78
C ASN A 147 -22.73 -20.77 -3.80
N SER A 148 -23.84 -20.10 -4.19
CA SER A 148 -25.10 -20.14 -3.45
C SER A 148 -25.79 -21.47 -3.63
#